data_023b08f79095000fb3bb8183a5035b48
#
_entry.id   023b08f79095000fb3bb8183a5035b48
#
_cell.length_a   1.000
_cell.length_b   1.000
_cell.length_c   1.000
_cell.angle_alpha   90.00
_cell.angle_beta   90.00
_cell.angle_gamma   90.00
#
_symmetry.space_group_name_H-M   'P 1'
#
loop_
_entity.id
_entity.type
_entity.pdbx_description
1 polymer ?
#
loop_
_entity_poly.entity_id
_entity_poly.type
_entity_poly.pdbx_seq_one_letter_code
_entity_poly.pdbx_strand_id
1 'polypeptide(L)'
;MFQQVKAAAISFVPQKFELESNANQLEIMFREAAANGAELALGPEGVLEGYVVNEIIAGEVPAKKMRDVAISLRDPIINRFRALARELNMCLAFGLAEAIDKDVYNCAVFIDQTGRLRGTYHKMQLAEGYHSSWWFNRLGKNSRAFQTPYGRAGFLICNDRWNADIARIPVLDGARYLLIPSFGSRSKSQDLAVLARARENGVPIVEANVGVTMIISQGEIVARSRKQTTITYGTIDIPAPPSKQNRDAHEQ
;
A
#
# COMPACT_ATOMS: atom_id res chain seq x y z
N MET A 1 23.80 5.76 8.24
CA MET A 1 23.86 5.80 6.75
C MET A 1 22.46 5.54 6.23
N PHE A 2 22.01 6.30 5.21
CA PHE A 2 20.69 6.13 4.58
C PHE A 2 20.86 5.62 3.16
N GLN A 3 19.92 4.83 2.69
CA GLN A 3 19.75 4.50 1.28
C GLN A 3 18.65 5.41 0.71
N GLN A 4 18.96 6.18 -0.30
CA GLN A 4 17.99 7.04 -0.99
C GLN A 4 17.25 6.26 -2.04
N VAL A 5 15.90 6.41 -2.07
CA VAL A 5 15.02 5.80 -3.06
C VAL A 5 14.05 6.85 -3.57
N LYS A 6 14.00 7.05 -4.88
CA LYS A 6 12.99 7.91 -5.49
C LYS A 6 11.66 7.17 -5.58
N ALA A 7 10.70 7.61 -4.78
CA ALA A 7 9.37 7.03 -4.70
C ALA A 7 8.34 7.84 -5.49
N ALA A 8 7.31 7.16 -6.00
CA ALA A 8 6.14 7.74 -6.63
C ALA A 8 4.87 7.27 -5.90
N ALA A 9 4.03 8.21 -5.48
CA ALA A 9 2.71 7.95 -4.92
C ALA A 9 1.64 8.32 -5.95
N ILE A 10 0.82 7.35 -6.34
CA ILE A 10 -0.16 7.47 -7.41
C ILE A 10 -1.55 7.73 -6.83
N SER A 11 -2.31 8.62 -7.45
CA SER A 11 -3.72 8.86 -7.18
C SER A 11 -4.49 8.92 -8.49
N PHE A 12 -5.56 8.17 -8.58
CA PHE A 12 -6.64 8.33 -9.54
C PHE A 12 -7.92 7.68 -8.98
N VAL A 13 -9.07 8.06 -9.50
CA VAL A 13 -10.37 7.47 -9.10
C VAL A 13 -10.60 6.23 -9.94
N PRO A 14 -10.50 5.02 -9.37
CA PRO A 14 -10.77 3.79 -10.12
C PRO A 14 -12.26 3.65 -10.41
N GLN A 15 -12.58 3.01 -11.53
CA GLN A 15 -13.95 2.69 -11.90
C GLN A 15 -14.46 1.50 -11.09
N LYS A 16 -15.69 1.59 -10.60
CA LYS A 16 -16.31 0.52 -9.81
C LYS A 16 -16.52 -0.74 -10.66
N PHE A 17 -16.07 -1.88 -10.15
CA PHE A 17 -16.19 -3.21 -10.76
C PHE A 17 -15.46 -3.41 -12.10
N GLU A 18 -14.58 -2.50 -12.52
CA GLU A 18 -13.93 -2.50 -13.84
C GLU A 18 -12.43 -2.86 -13.73
N LEU A 19 -12.13 -4.13 -13.39
CA LEU A 19 -10.78 -4.62 -13.14
C LEU A 19 -9.77 -4.29 -14.25
N GLU A 20 -10.12 -4.63 -15.51
CA GLU A 20 -9.20 -4.43 -16.64
C GLU A 20 -8.98 -2.95 -16.94
N SER A 21 -10.03 -2.13 -16.88
CA SER A 21 -9.92 -0.68 -17.07
C SER A 21 -9.01 -0.06 -16.01
N ASN A 22 -9.19 -0.45 -14.75
CA ASN A 22 -8.38 0.03 -13.64
C ASN A 22 -6.92 -0.46 -13.74
N ALA A 23 -6.72 -1.72 -14.11
CA ALA A 23 -5.39 -2.27 -14.33
C ALA A 23 -4.66 -1.54 -15.46
N ASN A 24 -5.33 -1.23 -16.57
CA ASN A 24 -4.80 -0.45 -17.67
C ASN A 24 -4.38 0.96 -17.22
N GLN A 25 -5.24 1.64 -16.46
CA GLN A 25 -4.94 2.98 -15.96
C GLN A 25 -3.76 2.95 -14.98
N LEU A 26 -3.72 1.97 -14.07
CA LEU A 26 -2.62 1.81 -13.12
C LEU A 26 -1.29 1.53 -13.84
N GLU A 27 -1.31 0.68 -14.88
CA GLU A 27 -0.12 0.42 -15.70
C GLU A 27 0.40 1.68 -16.39
N ILE A 28 -0.49 2.49 -16.99
CA ILE A 28 -0.11 3.78 -17.61
C ILE A 28 0.62 4.66 -16.59
N MET A 29 0.09 4.77 -15.38
CA MET A 29 0.69 5.60 -14.33
C MET A 29 2.00 5.02 -13.80
N PHE A 30 2.15 3.70 -13.72
CA PHE A 30 3.44 3.08 -13.38
C PHE A 30 4.50 3.33 -14.47
N ARG A 31 4.13 3.26 -15.75
CA ARG A 31 5.03 3.60 -16.86
C ARG A 31 5.47 5.06 -16.80
N GLU A 32 4.55 5.97 -16.51
CA GLU A 32 4.86 7.39 -16.33
C GLU A 32 5.78 7.59 -15.11
N ALA A 33 5.53 6.91 -14.00
CA ALA A 33 6.40 6.96 -12.80
C ALA A 33 7.83 6.51 -13.13
N ALA A 34 7.99 5.40 -13.84
CA ALA A 34 9.29 4.88 -14.25
C ALA A 34 10.00 5.83 -15.23
N ALA A 35 9.29 6.39 -16.22
CA ALA A 35 9.84 7.37 -17.16
C ALA A 35 10.37 8.63 -16.46
N ASN A 36 9.79 8.96 -15.29
CA ASN A 36 10.27 10.05 -14.42
C ASN A 36 11.31 9.59 -13.38
N GLY A 37 11.86 8.39 -13.53
CA GLY A 37 12.97 7.87 -12.72
C GLY A 37 12.58 7.41 -11.32
N ALA A 38 11.32 7.06 -11.07
CA ALA A 38 10.94 6.41 -9.83
C ALA A 38 11.52 4.98 -9.77
N GLU A 39 11.97 4.57 -8.59
CA GLU A 39 12.48 3.24 -8.30
C GLU A 39 11.42 2.37 -7.61
N LEU A 40 10.47 3.04 -6.96
CA LEU A 40 9.33 2.46 -6.24
C LEU A 40 8.07 3.27 -6.54
N ALA A 41 7.00 2.63 -6.96
CA ALA A 41 5.71 3.27 -7.14
C ALA A 41 4.60 2.57 -6.33
N LEU A 42 3.78 3.36 -5.65
CA LEU A 42 2.65 2.90 -4.84
C LEU A 42 1.33 3.39 -5.46
N GLY A 43 0.44 2.46 -5.78
CA GLY A 43 -0.95 2.71 -6.16
C GLY A 43 -1.91 2.69 -4.96
N PRO A 44 -3.16 3.18 -5.14
CA PRO A 44 -4.17 3.24 -4.09
C PRO A 44 -4.66 1.89 -3.56
N GLU A 45 -5.40 1.92 -2.45
CA GLU A 45 -6.19 0.82 -1.89
C GLU A 45 -7.33 0.43 -2.84
N GLY A 46 -7.57 -0.88 -2.99
CA GLY A 46 -8.70 -1.38 -3.77
C GLY A 46 -8.73 -0.88 -5.22
N VAL A 47 -7.56 -0.54 -5.76
CA VAL A 47 -7.46 0.15 -7.05
C VAL A 47 -7.94 -0.71 -8.22
N LEU A 48 -7.83 -2.03 -8.12
CA LEU A 48 -8.24 -2.92 -9.20
C LEU A 48 -9.76 -3.07 -9.29
N GLU A 49 -10.44 -3.35 -8.17
CA GLU A 49 -11.89 -3.53 -8.15
C GLU A 49 -12.67 -2.21 -8.00
N GLY A 50 -11.99 -1.09 -7.72
CA GLY A 50 -12.62 0.20 -7.53
C GLY A 50 -13.11 0.48 -6.11
N TYR A 51 -12.60 -0.24 -5.09
CA TYR A 51 -13.00 -0.13 -3.68
C TYR A 51 -14.52 -0.24 -3.49
N VAL A 52 -15.09 -1.36 -3.94
CA VAL A 52 -16.55 -1.57 -4.05
C VAL A 52 -17.22 -2.05 -2.75
N VAL A 53 -16.47 -2.22 -1.68
CA VAL A 53 -17.00 -2.72 -0.40
C VAL A 53 -18.11 -1.82 0.18
N ASN A 54 -18.00 -0.51 -0.02
CA ASN A 54 -18.99 0.44 0.50
C ASN A 54 -20.36 0.27 -0.15
N GLU A 55 -20.42 0.03 -1.46
CA GLU A 55 -21.66 -0.20 -2.21
C GLU A 55 -22.36 -1.48 -1.74
N ILE A 56 -21.56 -2.50 -1.37
CA ILE A 56 -22.10 -3.75 -0.83
C ILE A 56 -22.68 -3.54 0.59
N ILE A 57 -21.96 -2.82 1.45
CA ILE A 57 -22.40 -2.54 2.83
C ILE A 57 -23.62 -1.62 2.82
N ALA A 58 -23.69 -0.67 1.90
CA ALA A 58 -24.85 0.21 1.71
C ALA A 58 -26.08 -0.55 1.15
N GLY A 59 -25.89 -1.80 0.69
CA GLY A 59 -26.98 -2.58 0.08
C GLY A 59 -27.31 -2.17 -1.36
N GLU A 60 -26.49 -1.36 -1.99
CA GLU A 60 -26.66 -0.93 -3.38
C GLU A 60 -26.42 -2.07 -4.38
N VAL A 61 -25.52 -2.99 -4.01
CA VAL A 61 -25.24 -4.21 -4.77
C VAL A 61 -25.14 -5.42 -3.84
N PRO A 62 -25.50 -6.62 -4.31
CA PRO A 62 -25.42 -7.82 -3.48
C PRO A 62 -23.97 -8.22 -3.22
N ALA A 63 -23.68 -8.75 -2.02
CA ALA A 63 -22.34 -9.16 -1.59
C ALA A 63 -21.64 -10.13 -2.56
N LYS A 64 -22.40 -10.98 -3.29
CA LYS A 64 -21.85 -11.89 -4.31
C LYS A 64 -21.05 -11.16 -5.41
N LYS A 65 -21.36 -9.88 -5.68
CA LYS A 65 -20.63 -9.06 -6.66
C LYS A 65 -19.15 -8.87 -6.30
N MET A 66 -18.80 -8.97 -5.02
CA MET A 66 -17.39 -8.96 -4.62
C MET A 66 -16.59 -10.13 -5.23
N ARG A 67 -17.24 -11.29 -5.43
CA ARG A 67 -16.60 -12.46 -6.06
C ARG A 67 -16.25 -12.23 -7.52
N ASP A 68 -17.04 -11.41 -8.21
CA ASP A 68 -16.84 -11.13 -9.64
C ASP A 68 -15.59 -10.26 -9.86
N VAL A 69 -15.12 -9.54 -8.84
CA VAL A 69 -14.02 -8.58 -8.91
C VAL A 69 -12.85 -8.88 -7.97
N ALA A 70 -13.00 -9.81 -7.05
CA ALA A 70 -11.90 -10.29 -6.22
C ALA A 70 -11.06 -11.31 -6.99
N ILE A 71 -9.75 -11.13 -6.98
CA ILE A 71 -8.81 -11.98 -7.72
C ILE A 71 -7.83 -12.68 -6.78
N SER A 72 -7.33 -13.82 -7.18
CA SER A 72 -6.23 -14.47 -6.46
C SER A 72 -4.88 -13.83 -6.82
N LEU A 73 -3.86 -14.01 -6.00
CA LEU A 73 -2.50 -13.54 -6.33
C LEU A 73 -1.84 -14.32 -7.47
N ARG A 74 -2.53 -15.33 -8.03
CA ARG A 74 -2.10 -16.08 -9.23
C ARG A 74 -2.82 -15.63 -10.50
N ASP A 75 -3.70 -14.64 -10.40
CA ASP A 75 -4.48 -14.11 -11.50
C ASP A 75 -3.57 -13.56 -12.63
N PRO A 76 -4.00 -13.63 -13.91
CA PRO A 76 -3.30 -13.03 -15.03
C PRO A 76 -2.96 -11.54 -14.85
N ILE A 77 -3.84 -10.76 -14.21
CA ILE A 77 -3.58 -9.33 -13.91
C ILE A 77 -2.35 -9.17 -13.02
N ILE A 78 -2.21 -9.99 -11.97
CA ILE A 78 -1.02 -9.94 -11.10
C ILE A 78 0.24 -10.34 -11.90
N ASN A 79 0.15 -11.35 -12.77
CA ASN A 79 1.27 -11.75 -13.62
C ASN A 79 1.65 -10.64 -14.62
N ARG A 80 0.68 -9.86 -15.11
CA ARG A 80 0.91 -8.67 -15.93
C ARG A 80 1.74 -7.62 -15.17
N PHE A 81 1.40 -7.29 -13.93
CA PHE A 81 2.17 -6.36 -13.11
C PHE A 81 3.55 -6.91 -12.72
N ARG A 82 3.70 -8.23 -12.55
CA ARG A 82 5.02 -8.86 -12.36
C ARG A 82 5.90 -8.74 -13.62
N ALA A 83 5.32 -8.85 -14.81
CA ALA A 83 6.03 -8.60 -16.06
C ALA A 83 6.40 -7.11 -16.20
N LEU A 84 5.47 -6.22 -15.88
CA LEU A 84 5.67 -4.77 -15.91
C LEU A 84 6.79 -4.33 -14.96
N ALA A 85 6.85 -4.85 -13.74
CA ALA A 85 7.92 -4.54 -12.79
C ALA A 85 9.32 -4.88 -13.34
N ARG A 86 9.45 -6.03 -14.04
CA ARG A 86 10.69 -6.40 -14.73
C ARG A 86 11.02 -5.48 -15.90
N GLU A 87 10.03 -5.19 -16.73
CA GLU A 87 10.18 -4.31 -17.89
C GLU A 87 10.66 -2.91 -17.48
N LEU A 88 10.03 -2.35 -16.45
CA LEU A 88 10.33 -1.02 -15.93
C LEU A 88 11.56 -0.97 -15.02
N ASN A 89 12.08 -2.13 -14.60
CA ASN A 89 13.11 -2.24 -13.57
C ASN A 89 12.75 -1.44 -12.30
N MET A 90 11.47 -1.46 -11.90
CA MET A 90 10.90 -0.67 -10.82
C MET A 90 10.06 -1.55 -9.88
N CYS A 91 10.12 -1.28 -8.57
CA CYS A 91 9.24 -1.92 -7.60
C CYS A 91 7.83 -1.34 -7.67
N LEU A 92 6.81 -2.21 -7.67
CA LEU A 92 5.40 -1.83 -7.72
C LEU A 92 4.69 -2.29 -6.46
N ALA A 93 3.84 -1.42 -5.90
CA ALA A 93 2.94 -1.79 -4.81
C ALA A 93 1.55 -1.20 -5.06
N PHE A 94 0.48 -1.91 -4.70
CA PHE A 94 -0.90 -1.45 -4.88
C PHE A 94 -1.89 -2.29 -4.09
N GLY A 95 -3.12 -1.79 -3.94
CA GLY A 95 -4.23 -2.46 -3.25
C GLY A 95 -5.18 -3.20 -4.19
N LEU A 96 -5.79 -4.28 -3.71
CA LEU A 96 -6.80 -5.08 -4.42
C LEU A 96 -7.68 -5.85 -3.44
N ALA A 97 -8.84 -6.32 -3.93
CA ALA A 97 -9.62 -7.34 -3.26
C ALA A 97 -9.04 -8.73 -3.59
N GLU A 98 -8.47 -9.43 -2.60
CA GLU A 98 -7.91 -10.77 -2.78
C GLU A 98 -8.92 -11.85 -2.41
N ALA A 99 -9.18 -12.77 -3.33
CA ALA A 99 -9.98 -13.97 -3.08
C ALA A 99 -9.10 -15.13 -2.59
N ILE A 100 -9.42 -15.64 -1.39
CA ILE A 100 -8.81 -16.84 -0.83
C ILE A 100 -9.95 -17.79 -0.43
N ASP A 101 -10.02 -18.92 -1.09
CA ASP A 101 -11.12 -19.89 -0.94
C ASP A 101 -12.49 -19.22 -1.08
N LYS A 102 -13.28 -19.19 0.00
CA LYS A 102 -14.59 -18.54 0.04
C LYS A 102 -14.55 -17.08 0.51
N ASP A 103 -13.46 -16.66 1.09
CA ASP A 103 -13.32 -15.34 1.72
C ASP A 103 -12.64 -14.33 0.79
N VAL A 104 -12.90 -13.04 1.03
CA VAL A 104 -12.25 -11.92 0.34
C VAL A 104 -11.60 -11.01 1.37
N TYR A 105 -10.40 -10.52 1.05
CA TYR A 105 -9.61 -9.64 1.88
C TYR A 105 -9.25 -8.35 1.15
N ASN A 106 -9.28 -7.24 1.87
CA ASN A 106 -8.65 -6.01 1.41
C ASN A 106 -7.14 -6.18 1.54
N CYS A 107 -6.46 -6.31 0.40
CA CYS A 107 -5.06 -6.74 0.31
C CYS A 107 -4.19 -5.64 -0.31
N ALA A 108 -2.94 -5.55 0.15
CA ALA A 108 -1.87 -4.82 -0.52
C ALA A 108 -0.76 -5.79 -0.94
N VAL A 109 -0.18 -5.55 -2.11
CA VAL A 109 0.90 -6.37 -2.68
C VAL A 109 2.14 -5.53 -2.99
N PHE A 110 3.33 -6.15 -2.85
CA PHE A 110 4.60 -5.60 -3.29
C PHE A 110 5.29 -6.54 -4.26
N ILE A 111 5.60 -6.05 -5.44
CA ILE A 111 6.32 -6.76 -6.51
C ILE A 111 7.66 -6.06 -6.70
N ASP A 112 8.77 -6.78 -6.57
CA ASP A 112 10.10 -6.22 -6.81
C ASP A 112 10.41 -6.06 -8.32
N GLN A 113 11.47 -5.32 -8.65
CA GLN A 113 11.91 -5.08 -10.01
C GLN A 113 12.33 -6.36 -10.77
N THR A 114 12.45 -7.51 -10.09
CA THR A 114 12.62 -8.83 -10.73
C THR A 114 11.30 -9.53 -11.02
N GLY A 115 10.16 -8.88 -10.73
CA GLY A 115 8.81 -9.42 -10.88
C GLY A 115 8.42 -10.45 -9.82
N ARG A 116 9.13 -10.53 -8.70
CA ARG A 116 8.78 -11.42 -7.59
C ARG A 116 7.83 -10.72 -6.63
N LEU A 117 6.75 -11.40 -6.28
CA LEU A 117 5.87 -10.98 -5.18
C LEU A 117 6.64 -11.18 -3.87
N ARG A 118 6.95 -10.08 -3.17
CA ARG A 118 7.78 -10.05 -1.96
C ARG A 118 6.98 -9.86 -0.68
N GLY A 119 5.85 -9.19 -0.77
CA GLY A 119 5.02 -8.89 0.38
C GLY A 119 3.55 -8.87 0.03
N THR A 120 2.75 -9.35 0.97
CA THR A 120 1.29 -9.24 0.97
C THR A 120 0.84 -8.83 2.36
N TYR A 121 -0.23 -8.05 2.43
CA TYR A 121 -0.80 -7.62 3.69
C TYR A 121 -2.33 -7.54 3.56
N HIS A 122 -3.03 -8.08 4.53
CA HIS A 122 -4.48 -7.95 4.64
C HIS A 122 -4.81 -6.90 5.72
N LYS A 123 -5.68 -5.97 5.39
CA LYS A 123 -6.09 -4.87 6.27
C LYS A 123 -6.61 -5.39 7.61
N MET A 124 -6.09 -4.85 8.71
CA MET A 124 -6.43 -5.27 10.06
C MET A 124 -7.51 -4.41 10.70
N GLN A 125 -7.68 -3.15 10.26
CA GLN A 125 -8.69 -2.24 10.78
C GLN A 125 -9.57 -1.69 9.66
N LEU A 126 -10.78 -2.26 9.49
CA LEU A 126 -11.73 -1.81 8.48
C LEU A 126 -12.33 -0.44 8.89
N ALA A 127 -12.45 0.48 7.92
CA ALA A 127 -13.04 1.81 8.15
C ALA A 127 -14.56 1.73 8.39
N GLU A 128 -15.20 0.79 7.74
CA GLU A 128 -16.62 0.49 7.77
C GLU A 128 -17.05 -0.33 9.00
N GLY A 129 -16.10 -0.64 9.89
CA GLY A 129 -16.31 -1.55 11.02
C GLY A 129 -16.11 -3.01 10.63
N TYR A 130 -16.51 -3.92 11.52
CA TYR A 130 -16.35 -5.36 11.33
C TYR A 130 -17.62 -6.10 11.73
N HIS A 131 -17.99 -7.06 10.90
CA HIS A 131 -19.05 -8.01 11.21
C HIS A 131 -18.60 -9.44 10.92
N SER A 132 -18.78 -10.36 11.86
CA SER A 132 -18.27 -11.73 11.76
C SER A 132 -18.80 -12.53 10.56
N SER A 133 -19.99 -12.17 10.05
CA SER A 133 -20.59 -12.79 8.85
C SER A 133 -20.09 -12.22 7.53
N TRP A 134 -19.28 -11.17 7.52
CA TRP A 134 -18.77 -10.57 6.29
C TRP A 134 -17.64 -11.40 5.68
N TRP A 135 -17.98 -12.33 4.83
CA TRP A 135 -17.04 -13.14 4.06
C TRP A 135 -16.38 -12.34 2.92
N PHE A 136 -17.02 -11.28 2.44
CA PHE A 136 -16.57 -10.40 1.37
C PHE A 136 -15.61 -9.28 1.83
N ASN A 137 -15.33 -9.19 3.10
CA ASN A 137 -14.38 -8.23 3.67
C ASN A 137 -13.86 -8.75 5.03
N ARG A 138 -12.89 -9.66 4.96
CA ARG A 138 -12.30 -10.29 6.14
C ARG A 138 -11.14 -9.48 6.70
N LEU A 139 -10.97 -9.52 8.01
CA LEU A 139 -9.82 -8.93 8.70
C LEU A 139 -8.55 -9.73 8.45
N GLY A 140 -7.43 -9.02 8.25
CA GLY A 140 -6.09 -9.57 8.36
C GLY A 140 -5.77 -10.01 9.79
N LYS A 141 -4.85 -10.97 9.93
CA LYS A 141 -4.50 -11.56 11.23
C LYS A 141 -3.15 -11.10 11.76
N ASN A 142 -2.30 -10.56 10.91
CA ASN A 142 -0.96 -10.11 11.30
C ASN A 142 -0.44 -9.02 10.35
N SER A 143 0.56 -8.30 10.85
CA SER A 143 1.35 -7.34 10.07
C SER A 143 2.82 -7.70 10.22
N ARG A 144 3.46 -8.11 9.14
CA ARG A 144 4.87 -8.52 9.13
C ARG A 144 5.67 -7.70 8.13
N ALA A 145 6.91 -7.43 8.47
CA ALA A 145 7.84 -6.84 7.53
C ALA A 145 8.30 -7.89 6.50
N PHE A 146 8.46 -7.47 5.27
CA PHE A 146 8.91 -8.31 4.16
C PHE A 146 10.17 -7.74 3.49
N GLN A 147 10.97 -8.61 2.89
CA GLN A 147 12.23 -8.22 2.27
C GLN A 147 12.01 -7.56 0.91
N THR A 148 12.65 -6.42 0.69
CA THR A 148 12.68 -5.69 -0.59
C THR A 148 14.12 -5.38 -1.00
N PRO A 149 14.37 -4.88 -2.22
CA PRO A 149 15.71 -4.44 -2.63
C PRO A 149 16.29 -3.30 -1.79
N TYR A 150 15.42 -2.53 -1.11
CA TYR A 150 15.79 -1.36 -0.31
C TYR A 150 15.80 -1.64 1.21
N GLY A 151 15.82 -2.90 1.59
CA GLY A 151 15.65 -3.35 2.97
C GLY A 151 14.24 -3.86 3.24
N ARG A 152 13.90 -4.05 4.51
CA ARG A 152 12.56 -4.56 4.88
C ARG A 152 11.54 -3.44 4.84
N ALA A 153 10.36 -3.73 4.30
CA ALA A 153 9.21 -2.83 4.27
C ALA A 153 8.04 -3.39 5.08
N GLY A 154 7.11 -2.52 5.44
CA GLY A 154 5.81 -2.90 5.99
C GLY A 154 4.67 -2.23 5.25
N PHE A 155 3.49 -2.83 5.32
CA PHE A 155 2.26 -2.22 4.84
C PHE A 155 1.36 -1.78 5.99
N LEU A 156 0.64 -0.70 5.75
CA LEU A 156 -0.63 -0.35 6.38
C LEU A 156 -1.63 -0.11 5.26
N ILE A 157 -2.91 -0.36 5.48
CA ILE A 157 -3.94 0.01 4.51
C ILE A 157 -4.89 1.04 5.15
N CYS A 158 -4.90 2.24 4.59
CA CYS A 158 -5.87 3.31 4.88
C CYS A 158 -6.13 3.50 6.39
N ASN A 159 -7.22 2.94 6.92
CA ASN A 159 -7.69 3.11 8.30
C ASN A 159 -6.72 2.56 9.36
N ASP A 160 -5.82 1.64 9.01
CA ASP A 160 -4.79 1.13 9.93
C ASP A 160 -3.90 2.25 10.48
N ARG A 161 -3.76 3.37 9.75
CA ARG A 161 -2.97 4.55 10.18
C ARG A 161 -3.42 5.17 11.52
N TRP A 162 -4.70 4.98 11.88
CA TRP A 162 -5.23 5.50 13.13
C TRP A 162 -4.81 4.70 14.34
N ASN A 163 -4.37 3.44 14.14
CA ASN A 163 -3.89 2.58 15.20
C ASN A 163 -2.36 2.54 15.21
N ALA A 164 -1.76 3.15 16.25
CA ALA A 164 -0.31 3.22 16.41
C ALA A 164 0.33 1.84 16.51
N ASP A 165 -0.34 0.87 17.16
CA ASP A 165 0.18 -0.49 17.35
C ASP A 165 0.27 -1.24 16.01
N ILE A 166 -0.72 -1.10 15.12
CA ILE A 166 -0.68 -1.72 13.79
C ILE A 166 0.52 -1.20 12.99
N ALA A 167 0.80 0.12 13.08
CA ALA A 167 1.95 0.72 12.40
C ALA A 167 3.29 0.28 13.02
N ARG A 168 3.32 0.05 14.32
CA ARG A 168 4.53 -0.32 15.06
C ARG A 168 4.96 -1.76 14.83
N ILE A 169 4.01 -2.69 14.68
CA ILE A 169 4.29 -4.13 14.51
C ILE A 169 5.30 -4.39 13.37
N PRO A 170 5.11 -3.94 12.12
CA PRO A 170 6.07 -4.22 11.06
C PRO A 170 7.43 -3.55 11.31
N VAL A 171 7.47 -2.40 12.01
CA VAL A 171 8.74 -1.72 12.33
C VAL A 171 9.51 -2.51 13.39
N LEU A 172 8.86 -3.04 14.43
CA LEU A 172 9.47 -3.94 15.39
C LEU A 172 9.94 -5.25 14.73
N ASP A 173 9.25 -5.71 13.68
CA ASP A 173 9.69 -6.84 12.84
C ASP A 173 10.77 -6.44 11.81
N GLY A 174 11.31 -5.24 11.90
CA GLY A 174 12.47 -4.76 11.15
C GLY A 174 12.16 -4.00 9.87
N ALA A 175 10.92 -3.55 9.65
CA ALA A 175 10.61 -2.64 8.54
C ALA A 175 11.36 -1.31 8.70
N ARG A 176 11.91 -0.82 7.59
CA ARG A 176 12.69 0.42 7.52
C ARG A 176 11.95 1.52 6.76
N TYR A 177 10.82 1.20 6.15
CA TYR A 177 9.87 2.11 5.55
C TYR A 177 8.49 1.47 5.49
N LEU A 178 7.45 2.30 5.40
CA LEU A 178 6.07 1.86 5.33
C LEU A 178 5.41 2.37 4.05
N LEU A 179 4.51 1.54 3.51
CA LEU A 179 3.70 1.84 2.35
C LEU A 179 2.23 1.85 2.76
N ILE A 180 1.50 2.91 2.42
CA ILE A 180 0.10 3.08 2.80
C ILE A 180 -0.79 3.29 1.56
N PRO A 181 -1.24 2.23 0.89
CA PRO A 181 -2.32 2.38 -0.08
C PRO A 181 -3.61 2.77 0.66
N SER A 182 -4.36 3.72 0.10
CA SER A 182 -5.54 4.28 0.76
C SER A 182 -6.64 4.64 -0.24
N PHE A 183 -7.89 4.58 0.23
CA PHE A 183 -9.05 5.10 -0.47
C PHE A 183 -10.00 5.70 0.58
N GLY A 184 -9.92 7.01 0.83
CA GLY A 184 -10.74 7.55 1.92
C GLY A 184 -10.59 9.05 2.14
N SER A 185 -10.66 9.45 3.40
CA SER A 185 -10.66 10.84 3.84
C SER A 185 -9.49 11.65 3.28
N ARG A 186 -9.76 12.93 3.01
CA ARG A 186 -8.78 13.93 2.55
C ARG A 186 -8.57 15.01 3.61
N SER A 187 -8.93 14.72 4.86
CA SER A 187 -8.84 15.67 5.96
C SER A 187 -7.39 15.94 6.40
N LYS A 188 -7.15 17.10 6.98
CA LYS A 188 -5.85 17.43 7.58
C LYS A 188 -5.49 16.48 8.73
N SER A 189 -6.48 15.98 9.49
CA SER A 189 -6.24 15.02 10.57
C SER A 189 -5.63 13.72 10.06
N GLN A 190 -6.01 13.28 8.86
CA GLN A 190 -5.42 12.13 8.20
C GLN A 190 -3.94 12.35 7.86
N ASP A 191 -3.60 13.52 7.29
CA ASP A 191 -2.19 13.85 7.02
C ASP A 191 -1.36 13.81 8.32
N LEU A 192 -1.93 14.37 9.40
CA LEU A 192 -1.27 14.37 10.72
C LEU A 192 -1.11 12.96 11.30
N ALA A 193 -2.10 12.08 11.10
CA ALA A 193 -1.99 10.69 11.54
C ALA A 193 -0.85 9.96 10.81
N VAL A 194 -0.73 10.11 9.48
CA VAL A 194 0.37 9.50 8.72
C VAL A 194 1.73 10.08 9.13
N LEU A 195 1.82 11.40 9.31
CA LEU A 195 3.03 12.06 9.79
C LEU A 195 3.43 11.57 11.20
N ALA A 196 2.44 11.39 12.09
CA ALA A 196 2.67 10.82 13.42
C ALA A 196 3.26 9.40 13.32
N ARG A 197 2.69 8.53 12.47
CA ARG A 197 3.23 7.16 12.24
C ARG A 197 4.68 7.18 11.77
N ALA A 198 5.05 8.11 10.89
CA ALA A 198 6.44 8.25 10.44
C ALA A 198 7.38 8.67 11.58
N ARG A 199 6.97 9.67 12.37
CA ARG A 199 7.78 10.22 13.48
C ARG A 199 7.93 9.25 14.63
N GLU A 200 6.85 8.61 15.07
CA GLU A 200 6.85 7.63 16.18
C GLU A 200 7.73 6.42 15.89
N ASN A 201 7.78 6.01 14.64
CA ASN A 201 8.49 4.82 14.23
C ASN A 201 9.87 5.12 13.63
N GLY A 202 10.20 6.39 13.38
CA GLY A 202 11.49 6.80 12.81
C GLY A 202 11.75 6.28 11.40
N VAL A 203 10.69 6.03 10.61
CA VAL A 203 10.79 5.45 9.26
C VAL A 203 10.06 6.31 8.23
N PRO A 204 10.55 6.39 6.98
CA PRO A 204 9.84 7.07 5.91
C PRO A 204 8.54 6.35 5.55
N ILE A 205 7.59 7.11 5.03
CA ILE A 205 6.29 6.62 4.59
C ILE A 205 5.97 7.13 3.19
N VAL A 206 5.47 6.24 2.34
CA VAL A 206 4.83 6.59 1.06
C VAL A 206 3.34 6.28 1.18
N GLU A 207 2.49 7.28 1.03
CA GLU A 207 1.04 7.14 1.01
C GLU A 207 0.48 7.45 -0.38
N ALA A 208 -0.32 6.52 -0.91
CA ALA A 208 -1.11 6.68 -2.12
C ALA A 208 -2.59 6.58 -1.79
N ASN A 209 -3.23 7.73 -1.55
CA ASN A 209 -4.66 7.83 -1.28
C ASN A 209 -5.35 8.52 -2.46
N VAL A 210 -6.55 8.09 -2.82
CA VAL A 210 -7.33 8.74 -3.87
C VAL A 210 -7.65 10.19 -3.47
N GLY A 211 -7.03 11.14 -4.18
CA GLY A 211 -7.14 12.58 -3.95
C GLY A 211 -6.22 13.16 -2.87
N VAL A 212 -5.33 12.35 -2.26
CA VAL A 212 -4.22 12.83 -1.42
C VAL A 212 -3.06 11.86 -1.54
N THR A 213 -1.94 12.32 -2.04
CA THR A 213 -0.69 11.56 -2.02
C THR A 213 0.32 12.25 -1.13
N MET A 214 1.11 11.48 -0.39
CA MET A 214 2.09 12.05 0.54
C MET A 214 3.34 11.16 0.64
N ILE A 215 4.50 11.80 0.63
CA ILE A 215 5.78 11.15 0.84
C ILE A 215 6.44 11.83 2.04
N ILE A 216 6.81 11.03 3.03
CA ILE A 216 7.44 11.48 4.28
C ILE A 216 8.83 10.84 4.36
N SER A 217 9.83 11.67 4.61
CA SER A 217 11.20 11.25 4.86
C SER A 217 11.74 12.00 6.06
N GLN A 218 12.49 11.32 6.94
CA GLN A 218 13.07 11.89 8.16
C GLN A 218 12.07 12.66 9.05
N GLY A 219 10.81 12.17 9.11
CA GLY A 219 9.75 12.80 9.92
C GLY A 219 9.14 14.07 9.32
N GLU A 220 9.47 14.43 8.07
CA GLU A 220 8.94 15.60 7.38
C GLU A 220 8.24 15.23 6.07
N ILE A 221 7.19 15.96 5.71
CA ILE A 221 6.50 15.80 4.42
C ILE A 221 7.37 16.41 3.33
N VAL A 222 8.03 15.56 2.53
CA VAL A 222 8.91 16.00 1.44
C VAL A 222 8.16 16.25 0.13
N ALA A 223 7.01 15.60 -0.05
CA ALA A 223 6.13 15.83 -1.19
C ALA A 223 4.67 15.51 -0.83
N ARG A 224 3.73 16.29 -1.37
CA ARG A 224 2.29 16.08 -1.19
C ARG A 224 1.52 16.66 -2.36
N SER A 225 0.43 15.98 -2.75
CA SER A 225 -0.57 16.49 -3.68
C SER A 225 -1.99 16.24 -3.17
N ARG A 226 -2.93 17.10 -3.55
CA ARG A 226 -4.38 16.95 -3.26
C ARG A 226 -5.20 16.86 -4.56
N LYS A 227 -4.57 16.46 -5.64
CA LYS A 227 -5.24 16.23 -6.93
C LYS A 227 -5.82 14.81 -6.97
N GLN A 228 -6.99 14.68 -7.57
CA GLN A 228 -7.64 13.37 -7.75
C GLN A 228 -6.83 12.44 -8.65
N THR A 229 -6.26 12.99 -9.73
CA THR A 229 -5.38 12.24 -10.64
C THR A 229 -4.03 12.92 -10.65
N THR A 230 -3.01 12.19 -10.17
CA THR A 230 -1.63 12.71 -10.07
C THR A 230 -0.64 11.60 -9.75
N ILE A 231 0.61 11.84 -10.07
CA ILE A 231 1.76 11.11 -9.51
C ILE A 231 2.59 12.13 -8.72
N THR A 232 2.83 11.86 -7.45
CA THR A 232 3.66 12.68 -6.57
C THR A 232 4.99 12.00 -6.38
N TYR A 233 6.08 12.69 -6.65
CA TYR A 233 7.44 12.18 -6.55
C TYR A 233 8.15 12.75 -5.33
N GLY A 234 8.95 11.94 -4.67
CA GLY A 234 9.83 12.37 -3.57
C GLY A 234 10.90 11.33 -3.29
N THR A 235 11.99 11.77 -2.69
CA THR A 235 13.06 10.86 -2.24
C THR A 235 12.84 10.50 -0.79
N ILE A 236 12.85 9.21 -0.48
CA ILE A 236 12.84 8.71 0.89
C ILE A 236 14.24 8.25 1.30
N ASP A 237 14.65 8.63 2.51
CA ASP A 237 15.91 8.22 3.13
C ASP A 237 15.63 7.01 4.03
N ILE A 238 15.87 5.81 3.51
CA ILE A 238 15.65 4.56 4.24
C ILE A 238 16.83 4.33 5.18
N PRO A 239 16.61 4.26 6.52
CA PRO A 239 17.70 4.05 7.47
C PRO A 239 18.33 2.67 7.30
N ALA A 240 19.65 2.58 7.47
CA ALA A 240 20.37 1.30 7.49
C ALA A 240 19.86 0.41 8.64
N PRO A 241 19.92 -0.92 8.50
CA PRO A 241 19.61 -1.82 9.63
C PRO A 241 20.56 -1.53 10.80
N PRO A 242 20.11 -1.64 12.05
CA PRO A 242 20.98 -1.44 13.22
C PRO A 242 22.17 -2.40 13.14
N SER A 243 23.35 -1.91 13.50
CA SER A 243 24.56 -2.75 13.62
C SER A 243 24.35 -3.82 14.71
N LYS A 244 25.09 -4.93 14.64
CA LYS A 244 25.05 -5.94 15.72
C LYS A 244 25.30 -5.33 17.10
N GLN A 245 26.25 -4.39 17.21
CA GLN A 245 26.56 -3.69 18.47
C GLN A 245 25.39 -2.89 19.06
N ASN A 246 24.52 -2.32 18.21
CA ASN A 246 23.35 -1.59 18.69
C ASN A 246 22.17 -2.52 19.05
N ARG A 247 22.15 -3.77 18.59
CA ARG A 247 21.15 -4.77 19.00
C ARG A 247 21.39 -5.25 20.44
N ASP A 248 22.62 -5.49 20.78
CA ASP A 248 23.00 -5.98 22.11
C ASP A 248 22.81 -4.92 23.20
N ALA A 249 22.86 -3.62 22.85
CA ALA A 249 22.59 -2.51 23.76
C ALA A 249 21.10 -2.28 24.10
N HIS A 250 20.17 -2.86 23.34
CA HIS A 250 18.73 -2.77 23.59
C HIS A 250 18.18 -4.01 24.30
N GLU A 251 18.98 -5.08 24.45
CA GLU A 251 18.64 -6.31 25.16
C GLU A 251 19.16 -6.34 26.61
N GLN A 252 19.87 -5.31 27.08
CA GLN A 252 20.30 -5.06 28.47
C GLN A 252 19.42 -4.01 29.14
#